data_5f205e7f04d033c11a59595c1bad6549
#
_entry.id   5f205e7f04d033c11a59595c1bad6549
#
_cell.length_a   1.000
_cell.length_b   1.000
_cell.length_c   1.000
_cell.angle_alpha   90.00
_cell.angle_beta   90.00
_cell.angle_gamma   90.00
#
_symmetry.space_group_name_H-M   'P 1'
#
loop_
_entity.id
_entity.type
_entity.pdbx_description
1 polymer ?
#
loop_
_entity_poly.entity_id
_entity_poly.type
_entity_poly.pdbx_seq_one_letter_code
_entity_poly.pdbx_strand_id
1 'polypeptide(L)'
;PEKNAVYREAALALALSASERALEASGVARDTVGAILFVSSTGLATPSLDSHLIQRLGLPATTIRLPIWGLGCAGGAAGLARAANLVTALGTPVLLVTAEICSATFMHGDRTKSNVIATALFADGAAALVLAPEGDGPEVIGSHSHLVENSEDVMGWTVTPEGLQVVFSRSIPQLVRTLAADVAAAAARSAGLEARDFANFVFHPGGAKVLSAYEETFSL
;
A
#
# COMPACT_ATOMS: atom_id res chain seq x y z
N PRO A 1 20.93 8.49 8.62
CA PRO A 1 21.52 7.49 7.72
C PRO A 1 21.29 6.06 8.21
N GLU A 2 21.54 5.77 9.51
CA GLU A 2 21.41 4.43 10.10
C GLU A 2 20.00 3.84 9.95
N LYS A 3 18.97 4.61 10.30
CA LYS A 3 17.56 4.19 10.13
C LYS A 3 17.23 3.76 8.71
N ASN A 4 17.73 4.50 7.72
CA ASN A 4 17.49 4.16 6.32
C ASN A 4 18.29 2.93 5.86
N ALA A 5 19.43 2.65 6.47
CA ALA A 5 20.14 1.39 6.23
C ALA A 5 19.35 0.19 6.76
N VAL A 6 18.82 0.29 7.98
CA VAL A 6 17.92 -0.72 8.56
C VAL A 6 16.67 -0.92 7.68
N TYR A 7 16.05 0.18 7.22
CA TYR A 7 14.92 0.09 6.30
C TYR A 7 15.27 -0.71 5.05
N ARG A 8 16.37 -0.38 4.38
CA ARG A 8 16.75 -1.03 3.12
C ARG A 8 16.96 -2.53 3.27
N GLU A 9 17.61 -2.95 4.35
CA GLU A 9 17.87 -4.36 4.64
C GLU A 9 16.59 -5.11 5.00
N ALA A 10 15.83 -4.61 5.97
CA ALA A 10 14.62 -5.26 6.46
C ALA A 10 13.50 -5.28 5.41
N ALA A 11 13.27 -4.15 4.70
CA ALA A 11 12.26 -4.09 3.66
C ALA A 11 12.57 -5.04 2.50
N LEU A 12 13.84 -5.15 2.09
CA LEU A 12 14.23 -6.07 1.04
C LEU A 12 14.04 -7.54 1.46
N ALA A 13 14.40 -7.89 2.70
CA ALA A 13 14.23 -9.26 3.20
C ALA A 13 12.75 -9.67 3.27
N LEU A 14 11.91 -8.83 3.85
CA LEU A 14 10.47 -9.09 3.96
C LEU A 14 9.79 -9.10 2.59
N ALA A 15 10.10 -8.13 1.73
CA ALA A 15 9.56 -8.05 0.37
C ALA A 15 9.94 -9.27 -0.47
N LEU A 16 11.18 -9.74 -0.37
CA LEU A 16 11.63 -10.95 -1.07
C LEU A 16 10.82 -12.17 -0.63
N SER A 17 10.71 -12.40 0.68
CA SER A 17 9.94 -13.52 1.22
C SER A 17 8.47 -13.46 0.82
N ALA A 18 7.84 -12.28 0.87
CA ALA A 18 6.45 -12.10 0.42
C ALA A 18 6.29 -12.38 -1.07
N SER A 19 7.23 -11.90 -1.89
CA SER A 19 7.21 -12.10 -3.35
C SER A 19 7.40 -13.55 -3.75
N GLU A 20 8.32 -14.28 -3.10
CA GLU A 20 8.52 -15.70 -3.35
C GLU A 20 7.25 -16.51 -3.07
N ARG A 21 6.62 -16.25 -1.93
CA ARG A 21 5.35 -16.90 -1.56
C ARG A 21 4.21 -16.57 -2.52
N ALA A 22 4.11 -15.33 -2.98
CA ALA A 22 3.09 -14.91 -3.94
C ALA A 22 3.28 -15.59 -5.31
N LEU A 23 4.51 -15.65 -5.81
CA LEU A 23 4.85 -16.33 -7.07
C LEU A 23 4.62 -17.84 -6.97
N GLU A 24 4.99 -18.47 -5.86
CA GLU A 24 4.73 -19.88 -5.61
C GLU A 24 3.23 -20.18 -5.55
N ALA A 25 2.47 -19.40 -4.79
CA ALA A 25 1.03 -19.59 -4.63
C ALA A 25 0.25 -19.36 -5.92
N SER A 26 0.70 -18.44 -6.78
CA SER A 26 0.05 -18.15 -8.06
C SER A 26 0.36 -19.19 -9.16
N GLY A 27 1.45 -19.94 -9.02
CA GLY A 27 1.95 -20.82 -10.08
C GLY A 27 2.45 -20.10 -11.34
N VAL A 28 2.52 -18.76 -11.31
CA VAL A 28 2.98 -17.95 -12.44
C VAL A 28 4.48 -18.14 -12.64
N ALA A 29 4.90 -18.45 -13.86
CA ALA A 29 6.30 -18.60 -14.20
C ALA A 29 7.02 -17.23 -14.10
N ARG A 30 8.17 -17.21 -13.44
CA ARG A 30 8.92 -15.96 -13.14
C ARG A 30 9.35 -15.21 -14.40
N ASP A 31 9.66 -15.93 -15.47
CA ASP A 31 10.07 -15.40 -16.78
C ASP A 31 8.92 -14.72 -17.55
N THR A 32 7.67 -14.90 -17.12
CA THR A 32 6.49 -14.25 -17.72
C THR A 32 6.10 -12.95 -17.04
N VAL A 33 6.69 -12.60 -15.91
CA VAL A 33 6.36 -11.38 -15.16
C VAL A 33 6.83 -10.14 -15.93
N GLY A 34 5.86 -9.39 -16.48
CA GLY A 34 6.13 -8.21 -17.29
C GLY A 34 6.41 -6.92 -16.51
N ALA A 35 5.89 -6.81 -15.29
CA ALA A 35 6.11 -5.63 -14.44
C ALA A 35 6.17 -5.98 -12.96
N ILE A 36 6.90 -5.13 -12.20
CA ILE A 36 6.89 -5.11 -10.74
C ILE A 36 6.53 -3.71 -10.23
N LEU A 37 5.57 -3.65 -9.32
CA LEU A 37 5.27 -2.45 -8.54
C LEU A 37 5.83 -2.65 -7.14
N PHE A 38 6.57 -1.67 -6.66
CA PHE A 38 7.10 -1.67 -5.29
C PHE A 38 6.59 -0.45 -4.54
N VAL A 39 5.74 -0.67 -3.54
CA VAL A 39 5.12 0.38 -2.72
C VAL A 39 5.78 0.42 -1.35
N SER A 40 6.29 1.57 -0.96
CA SER A 40 6.83 1.80 0.38
C SER A 40 6.91 3.30 0.68
N SER A 41 6.70 3.68 1.94
CA SER A 41 6.72 5.08 2.39
C SER A 41 7.56 5.31 3.65
N THR A 42 8.21 4.28 4.20
CA THR A 42 8.96 4.36 5.48
C THR A 42 10.46 4.48 5.32
N GLY A 43 10.96 4.57 4.07
CA GLY A 43 12.36 4.80 3.78
C GLY A 43 12.62 5.09 2.32
N LEU A 44 13.89 5.34 1.98
CA LEU A 44 14.31 5.73 0.64
C LEU A 44 15.43 4.81 0.12
N ALA A 45 15.36 4.49 -1.16
CA ALA A 45 16.41 3.79 -1.88
C ALA A 45 16.49 4.26 -3.33
N THR A 46 17.70 4.49 -3.80
CA THR A 46 18.01 4.75 -5.21
C THR A 46 19.26 3.94 -5.57
N PRO A 47 19.15 2.92 -6.47
CA PRO A 47 17.92 2.41 -7.08
C PRO A 47 16.91 1.90 -6.05
N SER A 48 15.61 1.96 -6.40
CA SER A 48 14.53 1.42 -5.56
C SER A 48 14.64 -0.10 -5.39
N LEU A 49 14.09 -0.64 -4.29
CA LEU A 49 14.27 -2.04 -3.90
C LEU A 49 13.71 -3.05 -4.90
N ASP A 50 12.79 -2.65 -5.77
CA ASP A 50 12.32 -3.45 -6.90
C ASP A 50 13.47 -3.94 -7.80
N SER A 51 14.53 -3.13 -7.99
CA SER A 51 15.70 -3.54 -8.76
C SER A 51 16.44 -4.73 -8.14
N HIS A 52 16.49 -4.78 -6.83
CA HIS A 52 17.06 -5.90 -6.09
C HIS A 52 16.15 -7.13 -6.12
N LEU A 53 14.82 -6.91 -6.05
CA LEU A 53 13.84 -8.00 -6.14
C LEU A 53 13.89 -8.68 -7.50
N ILE A 54 13.94 -7.94 -8.61
CA ILE A 54 14.08 -8.50 -9.95
C ILE A 54 15.25 -9.47 -10.02
N GLN A 55 16.43 -9.05 -9.53
CA GLN A 55 17.63 -9.88 -9.57
C GLN A 55 17.53 -11.12 -8.68
N ARG A 56 17.05 -10.96 -7.44
CA ARG A 56 16.97 -12.06 -6.47
C ARG A 56 15.87 -13.07 -6.80
N LEU A 57 14.77 -12.61 -7.39
CA LEU A 57 13.68 -13.48 -7.83
C LEU A 57 13.95 -14.13 -9.20
N GLY A 58 14.98 -13.69 -9.93
CA GLY A 58 15.25 -14.16 -11.28
C GLY A 58 14.18 -13.75 -12.30
N LEU A 59 13.60 -12.55 -12.12
CA LEU A 59 12.66 -12.00 -13.10
C LEU A 59 13.43 -11.49 -14.34
N PRO A 60 12.77 -11.38 -15.51
CA PRO A 60 13.40 -10.87 -16.73
C PRO A 60 14.05 -9.50 -16.52
N ALA A 61 15.20 -9.25 -17.12
CA ALA A 61 15.86 -7.94 -17.08
C ALA A 61 15.03 -6.83 -17.75
N THR A 62 14.05 -7.21 -18.55
CA THR A 62 13.10 -6.32 -19.23
C THR A 62 11.85 -6.03 -18.40
N THR A 63 11.72 -6.62 -17.20
CA THR A 63 10.57 -6.35 -16.30
C THR A 63 10.46 -4.85 -16.02
N ILE A 64 9.29 -4.29 -16.34
CA ILE A 64 8.99 -2.87 -16.11
C ILE A 64 8.95 -2.60 -14.60
N ARG A 65 9.57 -1.51 -14.18
CA ARG A 65 9.70 -1.11 -12.80
C ARG A 65 8.81 0.10 -12.50
N LEU A 66 7.98 0.00 -11.46
CA LEU A 66 7.13 1.09 -10.99
C LEU A 66 7.24 1.26 -9.46
N PRO A 67 8.27 1.95 -8.96
CA PRO A 67 8.34 2.28 -7.54
C PRO A 67 7.32 3.38 -7.22
N ILE A 68 6.55 3.17 -6.14
CA ILE A 68 5.54 4.10 -5.64
C ILE A 68 5.93 4.51 -4.23
N TRP A 69 6.14 5.82 -4.02
CA TRP A 69 6.44 6.41 -2.73
C TRP A 69 5.48 7.56 -2.41
N GLY A 70 5.21 7.81 -1.13
CA GLY A 70 4.45 8.97 -0.68
C GLY A 70 2.92 8.78 -0.61
N LEU A 71 2.40 7.58 -0.86
CA LEU A 71 0.96 7.30 -0.72
C LEU A 71 0.58 6.77 0.67
N GLY A 72 1.57 6.46 1.53
CA GLY A 72 1.32 5.93 2.87
C GLY A 72 0.37 4.73 2.86
N CYS A 73 -0.59 4.72 3.78
CA CYS A 73 -1.55 3.63 3.93
C CYS A 73 -2.45 3.39 2.70
N ALA A 74 -2.61 4.38 1.81
CA ALA A 74 -3.35 4.21 0.55
C ALA A 74 -2.52 3.46 -0.52
N GLY A 75 -1.22 3.29 -0.30
CA GLY A 75 -0.29 2.74 -1.28
C GLY A 75 -0.63 1.34 -1.76
N GLY A 76 -1.11 0.46 -0.89
CA GLY A 76 -1.51 -0.90 -1.24
C GLY A 76 -2.69 -0.93 -2.21
N ALA A 77 -3.77 -0.22 -1.90
CA ALA A 77 -4.95 -0.14 -2.78
C ALA A 77 -4.64 0.58 -4.10
N ALA A 78 -3.87 1.68 -4.05
CA ALA A 78 -3.43 2.38 -5.24
C ALA A 78 -2.49 1.52 -6.11
N GLY A 79 -1.60 0.75 -5.48
CA GLY A 79 -0.74 -0.21 -6.16
C GLY A 79 -1.54 -1.30 -6.86
N LEU A 80 -2.56 -1.86 -6.19
CA LEU A 80 -3.46 -2.86 -6.77
C LEU A 80 -4.16 -2.32 -8.03
N ALA A 81 -4.71 -1.11 -7.96
CA ALA A 81 -5.34 -0.46 -9.11
C ALA A 81 -4.35 -0.26 -10.28
N ARG A 82 -3.12 0.18 -10.00
CA ARG A 82 -2.09 0.37 -11.05
C ARG A 82 -1.61 -0.95 -11.61
N ALA A 83 -1.46 -1.99 -10.77
CA ALA A 83 -1.10 -3.33 -11.23
C ALA A 83 -2.17 -3.91 -12.18
N ALA A 84 -3.46 -3.78 -11.86
CA ALA A 84 -4.55 -4.19 -12.73
C ALA A 84 -4.52 -3.47 -14.09
N ASN A 85 -4.30 -2.15 -14.10
CA ASN A 85 -4.14 -1.39 -15.34
C ASN A 85 -2.94 -1.87 -16.17
N LEU A 86 -1.82 -2.21 -15.52
CA LEU A 86 -0.64 -2.73 -16.22
C LEU A 86 -0.88 -4.12 -16.79
N VAL A 87 -1.56 -5.01 -16.07
CA VAL A 87 -1.97 -6.32 -16.59
C VAL A 87 -2.76 -6.15 -17.89
N THR A 88 -3.76 -5.26 -17.87
CA THR A 88 -4.58 -4.97 -19.06
C THR A 88 -3.75 -4.41 -20.21
N ALA A 89 -2.82 -3.50 -19.92
CA ALA A 89 -2.01 -2.83 -20.95
C ALA A 89 -0.92 -3.74 -21.55
N LEU A 90 -0.33 -4.62 -20.73
CA LEU A 90 0.80 -5.46 -21.13
C LEU A 90 0.37 -6.86 -21.58
N GLY A 91 -0.79 -7.34 -21.14
CA GLY A 91 -1.22 -8.74 -21.36
C GLY A 91 -0.32 -9.77 -20.65
N THR A 92 0.43 -9.35 -19.62
CA THR A 92 1.37 -10.23 -18.89
C THR A 92 1.14 -10.10 -17.38
N PRO A 93 1.57 -11.11 -16.59
CA PRO A 93 1.50 -11.02 -15.14
C PRO A 93 2.29 -9.84 -14.56
N VAL A 94 1.79 -9.28 -13.48
CA VAL A 94 2.37 -8.16 -12.75
C VAL A 94 2.53 -8.53 -11.28
N LEU A 95 3.71 -8.33 -10.72
CA LEU A 95 4.00 -8.52 -9.30
C LEU A 95 3.83 -7.19 -8.56
N LEU A 96 2.85 -7.11 -7.66
CA LEU A 96 2.70 -6.01 -6.70
C LEU A 96 3.36 -6.40 -5.38
N VAL A 97 4.23 -5.56 -4.87
CA VAL A 97 4.91 -5.74 -3.59
C VAL A 97 4.75 -4.49 -2.74
N THR A 98 4.33 -4.65 -1.51
CA THR A 98 4.30 -3.58 -0.50
C THR A 98 5.21 -3.95 0.65
N ALA A 99 6.01 -3.00 1.15
CA ALA A 99 6.87 -3.24 2.32
C ALA A 99 7.02 -1.96 3.14
N GLU A 100 6.68 -2.05 4.42
CA GLU A 100 6.83 -0.93 5.36
C GLU A 100 7.64 -1.38 6.58
N ILE A 101 8.62 -0.57 6.95
CA ILE A 101 9.47 -0.76 8.13
C ILE A 101 9.25 0.45 9.05
N CYS A 102 8.12 0.45 9.72
CA CYS A 102 7.71 1.54 10.58
C CYS A 102 8.64 1.67 11.79
N SER A 103 9.26 0.59 12.26
CA SER A 103 10.26 0.63 13.33
C SER A 103 11.47 1.50 12.97
N ALA A 104 11.84 1.60 11.68
CA ALA A 104 12.91 2.47 11.21
C ALA A 104 12.53 3.96 11.27
N THR A 105 11.24 4.31 11.36
CA THR A 105 10.79 5.70 11.46
C THR A 105 10.68 6.20 12.91
N PHE A 106 10.84 5.31 13.90
CA PHE A 106 10.68 5.64 15.31
C PHE A 106 11.56 6.83 15.73
N MET A 107 10.93 7.83 16.34
CA MET A 107 11.57 9.08 16.81
C MET A 107 11.76 9.05 18.32
N HIS A 108 12.91 8.55 18.79
CA HIS A 108 13.19 8.28 20.21
C HIS A 108 13.02 9.52 21.11
N GLY A 109 13.36 10.71 20.62
CA GLY A 109 13.25 11.97 21.36
C GLY A 109 11.88 12.65 21.27
N ASP A 110 10.99 12.22 20.39
CA ASP A 110 9.67 12.82 20.18
C ASP A 110 8.63 12.21 21.13
N ARG A 111 8.20 13.02 22.11
CA ARG A 111 7.16 12.64 23.09
C ARG A 111 5.77 13.19 22.73
N THR A 112 5.57 13.64 21.52
CA THR A 112 4.25 14.08 21.04
C THR A 112 3.26 12.94 21.07
N LYS A 113 1.98 13.28 21.26
CA LYS A 113 0.90 12.29 21.24
C LYS A 113 0.83 11.53 19.90
N SER A 114 1.12 12.22 18.80
CA SER A 114 1.14 11.63 17.46
C SER A 114 2.20 10.53 17.35
N ASN A 115 3.43 10.80 17.81
CA ASN A 115 4.50 9.81 17.80
C ASN A 115 4.21 8.61 18.70
N VAL A 116 3.65 8.83 19.90
CA VAL A 116 3.25 7.76 20.83
C VAL A 116 2.17 6.86 20.20
N ILE A 117 1.14 7.46 19.58
CA ILE A 117 0.08 6.72 18.90
C ILE A 117 0.65 5.94 17.70
N ALA A 118 1.47 6.56 16.86
CA ALA A 118 2.09 5.91 15.72
C ALA A 118 2.95 4.72 16.15
N THR A 119 3.76 4.87 17.20
CA THR A 119 4.59 3.80 17.76
C THR A 119 3.76 2.60 18.26
N ALA A 120 2.55 2.85 18.74
CA ALA A 120 1.65 1.80 19.21
C ALA A 120 0.84 1.12 18.11
N LEU A 121 0.61 1.80 16.98
CA LEU A 121 -0.24 1.31 15.88
C LEU A 121 0.54 0.77 14.68
N PHE A 122 1.69 1.38 14.38
CA PHE A 122 2.45 1.03 13.19
C PHE A 122 3.34 -0.19 13.46
N ALA A 123 3.46 -1.04 12.46
CA ALA A 123 4.28 -2.25 12.53
C ALA A 123 5.07 -2.44 11.22
N ASP A 124 6.06 -3.30 11.27
CA ASP A 124 6.82 -3.74 10.11
C ASP A 124 6.08 -4.86 9.39
N GLY A 125 6.09 -4.82 8.08
CA GLY A 125 5.45 -5.87 7.30
C GLY A 125 5.69 -5.73 5.81
N ALA A 126 5.47 -6.84 5.10
CA ALA A 126 5.40 -6.86 3.64
C ALA A 126 4.30 -7.79 3.15
N ALA A 127 3.73 -7.46 2.01
CA ALA A 127 2.80 -8.30 1.28
C ALA A 127 3.11 -8.26 -0.21
N ALA A 128 2.79 -9.34 -0.91
CA ALA A 128 2.89 -9.37 -2.36
C ALA A 128 1.67 -10.08 -2.98
N LEU A 129 1.31 -9.66 -4.16
CA LEU A 129 0.26 -10.23 -4.99
C LEU A 129 0.76 -10.39 -6.42
N VAL A 130 0.37 -11.46 -7.07
CA VAL A 130 0.52 -11.62 -8.52
C VAL A 130 -0.84 -11.38 -9.16
N LEU A 131 -0.90 -10.41 -10.07
CA LEU A 131 -2.06 -10.18 -10.92
C LEU A 131 -1.75 -10.73 -12.29
N ALA A 132 -2.69 -11.46 -12.90
CA ALA A 132 -2.52 -12.07 -14.20
C ALA A 132 -3.72 -11.74 -15.11
N PRO A 133 -3.54 -11.80 -16.45
CA PRO A 133 -4.64 -11.55 -17.39
C PRO A 133 -5.78 -12.56 -17.25
N GLU A 134 -5.45 -13.78 -16.82
CA GLU A 134 -6.38 -14.91 -16.65
C GLU A 134 -6.06 -15.63 -15.33
N GLY A 135 -7.05 -16.28 -14.73
CA GLY A 135 -6.90 -17.06 -13.50
C GLY A 135 -8.21 -17.26 -12.77
N ASP A 136 -8.19 -18.13 -11.76
CA ASP A 136 -9.37 -18.47 -10.93
C ASP A 136 -9.51 -17.57 -9.68
N GLY A 137 -8.69 -16.52 -9.55
CA GLY A 137 -8.70 -15.60 -8.43
C GLY A 137 -9.78 -14.52 -8.54
N PRO A 138 -9.90 -13.66 -7.50
CA PRO A 138 -10.78 -12.49 -7.57
C PRO A 138 -10.38 -11.54 -8.70
N GLU A 139 -11.37 -11.06 -9.44
CA GLU A 139 -11.18 -10.10 -10.51
C GLU A 139 -11.18 -8.66 -9.97
N VAL A 140 -10.26 -7.82 -10.46
CA VAL A 140 -10.25 -6.38 -10.19
C VAL A 140 -11.07 -5.68 -11.27
N ILE A 141 -12.36 -5.47 -11.01
CA ILE A 141 -13.32 -4.92 -11.97
C ILE A 141 -13.31 -3.40 -12.09
N GLY A 142 -12.69 -2.69 -11.15
CA GLY A 142 -12.63 -1.23 -11.17
C GLY A 142 -11.79 -0.66 -10.04
N SER A 143 -11.50 0.63 -10.16
CA SER A 143 -10.80 1.38 -9.12
C SER A 143 -11.25 2.83 -9.11
N HIS A 144 -11.23 3.46 -7.93
CA HIS A 144 -11.52 4.88 -7.76
C HIS A 144 -10.50 5.53 -6.84
N SER A 145 -10.07 6.75 -7.16
CA SER A 145 -9.20 7.54 -6.31
C SER A 145 -9.86 8.86 -5.98
N HIS A 146 -9.77 9.27 -4.73
CA HIS A 146 -10.28 10.55 -4.25
C HIS A 146 -9.21 11.26 -3.42
N LEU A 147 -8.88 12.49 -3.79
CA LEU A 147 -8.01 13.35 -3.02
C LEU A 147 -8.88 14.34 -2.24
N VAL A 148 -8.71 14.35 -0.91
CA VAL A 148 -9.39 15.33 -0.05
C VAL A 148 -8.62 16.65 -0.13
N GLU A 149 -9.29 17.71 -0.53
CA GLU A 149 -8.68 19.03 -0.65
C GLU A 149 -8.24 19.57 0.72
N ASN A 150 -7.13 20.31 0.74
CA ASN A 150 -6.58 20.97 1.94
C ASN A 150 -6.42 20.02 3.14
N SER A 151 -5.90 18.82 2.92
CA SER A 151 -5.76 17.78 3.93
C SER A 151 -4.31 17.28 4.13
N GLU A 152 -3.32 18.03 3.67
CA GLU A 152 -1.91 17.65 3.72
C GLU A 152 -1.39 17.50 5.17
N ASP A 153 -2.04 18.17 6.12
CA ASP A 153 -1.73 18.13 7.54
C ASP A 153 -2.48 17.03 8.31
N VAL A 154 -3.30 16.23 7.64
CA VAL A 154 -4.15 15.21 8.27
C VAL A 154 -3.34 13.96 8.59
N MET A 155 -2.56 13.45 7.63
CA MET A 155 -1.74 12.27 7.82
C MET A 155 -0.57 12.24 6.84
N GLY A 156 0.63 11.95 7.34
CA GLY A 156 1.81 11.87 6.50
C GLY A 156 3.11 11.87 7.29
N TRP A 157 4.19 12.22 6.61
CA TRP A 157 5.52 12.38 7.16
C TRP A 157 6.04 13.81 6.94
N THR A 158 6.57 14.41 7.98
CA THR A 158 7.47 15.56 7.84
C THR A 158 8.91 15.03 7.81
N VAL A 159 9.65 15.35 6.77
CA VAL A 159 11.07 14.98 6.66
C VAL A 159 11.90 15.93 7.51
N THR A 160 12.59 15.42 8.50
CA THR A 160 13.48 16.16 9.40
C THR A 160 14.90 15.60 9.34
N PRO A 161 15.90 16.32 9.90
CA PRO A 161 17.25 15.77 10.01
C PRO A 161 17.33 14.43 10.78
N GLU A 162 16.42 14.23 11.72
CA GLU A 162 16.33 13.04 12.57
C GLU A 162 15.60 11.87 11.90
N GLY A 163 14.84 12.14 10.83
CA GLY A 163 14.09 11.12 10.07
C GLY A 163 12.69 11.56 9.68
N LEU A 164 11.81 10.59 9.49
CA LEU A 164 10.42 10.78 9.13
C LEU A 164 9.59 11.00 10.41
N GLN A 165 9.17 12.23 10.65
CA GLN A 165 8.30 12.57 11.76
C GLN A 165 6.84 12.41 11.36
N VAL A 166 6.07 11.67 12.15
CA VAL A 166 4.67 11.39 11.83
C VAL A 166 3.78 12.63 12.00
N VAL A 167 2.94 12.86 11.00
CA VAL A 167 1.77 13.74 11.07
C VAL A 167 0.54 12.85 11.24
N PHE A 168 -0.23 13.08 12.31
CA PHE A 168 -1.41 12.27 12.60
C PHE A 168 -2.50 13.12 13.27
N SER A 169 -3.51 13.50 12.50
CA SER A 169 -4.62 14.33 12.98
C SER A 169 -5.69 13.51 13.71
N ARG A 170 -6.34 14.16 14.67
CA ARG A 170 -7.53 13.62 15.34
C ARG A 170 -8.79 13.65 14.46
N SER A 171 -8.76 14.34 13.33
CA SER A 171 -9.89 14.49 12.41
C SER A 171 -10.16 13.26 11.55
N ILE A 172 -9.22 12.29 11.45
CA ILE A 172 -9.33 11.13 10.58
C ILE A 172 -10.66 10.36 10.74
N PRO A 173 -11.13 9.99 11.94
CA PRO A 173 -12.43 9.31 12.07
C PRO A 173 -13.61 10.15 11.58
N GLN A 174 -13.54 11.48 11.73
CA GLN A 174 -14.58 12.37 11.22
C GLN A 174 -14.57 12.43 9.69
N LEU A 175 -13.40 12.48 9.07
CA LEU A 175 -13.27 12.40 7.61
C LEU A 175 -13.86 11.10 7.07
N VAL A 176 -13.63 9.97 7.73
CA VAL A 176 -14.26 8.69 7.36
C VAL A 176 -15.78 8.81 7.39
N ARG A 177 -16.37 9.32 8.47
CA ARG A 177 -17.83 9.49 8.59
C ARG A 177 -18.43 10.37 7.51
N THR A 178 -17.70 11.40 7.07
CA THR A 178 -18.22 12.36 6.09
C THR A 178 -18.01 11.94 4.65
N LEU A 179 -16.98 11.15 4.34
CA LEU A 179 -16.55 10.91 2.95
C LEU A 179 -16.66 9.46 2.51
N ALA A 180 -16.57 8.49 3.45
CA ALA A 180 -16.41 7.09 3.05
C ALA A 180 -17.59 6.54 2.24
N ALA A 181 -18.82 6.92 2.57
CA ALA A 181 -20.01 6.48 1.82
C ALA A 181 -20.02 7.02 0.39
N ASP A 182 -19.69 8.30 0.19
CA ASP A 182 -19.64 8.93 -1.14
C ASP A 182 -18.51 8.36 -2.00
N VAL A 183 -17.34 8.12 -1.39
CA VAL A 183 -16.20 7.49 -2.07
C VAL A 183 -16.52 6.05 -2.47
N ALA A 184 -17.16 5.26 -1.59
CA ALA A 184 -17.62 3.91 -1.91
C ALA A 184 -18.65 3.90 -3.04
N ALA A 185 -19.62 4.82 -3.00
CA ALA A 185 -20.61 4.96 -4.06
C ALA A 185 -19.96 5.37 -5.39
N ALA A 186 -18.96 6.24 -5.38
CA ALA A 186 -18.20 6.61 -6.58
C ALA A 186 -17.39 5.43 -7.13
N ALA A 187 -16.77 4.65 -6.25
CA ALA A 187 -16.06 3.42 -6.62
C ALA A 187 -17.00 2.38 -7.25
N ALA A 188 -18.19 2.15 -6.67
CA ALA A 188 -19.20 1.26 -7.23
C ALA A 188 -19.61 1.71 -8.63
N ARG A 189 -19.94 2.99 -8.80
CA ARG A 189 -20.34 3.55 -10.11
C ARG A 189 -19.25 3.39 -11.17
N SER A 190 -17.96 3.51 -10.81
CA SER A 190 -16.87 3.32 -11.76
C SER A 190 -16.78 1.89 -12.31
N ALA A 191 -17.35 0.93 -11.59
CA ALA A 191 -17.47 -0.49 -11.99
C ALA A 191 -18.88 -0.85 -12.53
N GLY A 192 -19.75 0.13 -12.74
CA GLY A 192 -21.13 -0.12 -13.18
C GLY A 192 -22.04 -0.71 -12.10
N LEU A 193 -21.66 -0.57 -10.81
CA LEU A 193 -22.36 -1.12 -9.66
C LEU A 193 -22.96 0.00 -8.79
N GLU A 194 -23.78 -0.39 -7.81
CA GLU A 194 -24.21 0.45 -6.69
C GLU A 194 -23.54 -0.01 -5.39
N ALA A 195 -23.40 0.88 -4.40
CA ALA A 195 -22.74 0.55 -3.13
C ALA A 195 -23.43 -0.62 -2.38
N ARG A 196 -24.74 -0.79 -2.56
CA ARG A 196 -25.53 -1.91 -2.00
C ARG A 196 -25.18 -3.27 -2.61
N ASP A 197 -24.51 -3.32 -3.74
CA ASP A 197 -24.12 -4.56 -4.43
C ASP A 197 -22.86 -5.16 -3.80
N PHE A 198 -22.16 -4.42 -2.91
CA PHE A 198 -21.02 -4.93 -2.18
C PHE A 198 -21.47 -5.89 -1.07
N ALA A 199 -21.08 -7.15 -1.18
CA ALA A 199 -21.33 -8.14 -0.15
C ALA A 199 -20.37 -8.04 1.04
N ASN A 200 -19.16 -7.50 0.80
CA ASN A 200 -18.11 -7.38 1.81
C ASN A 200 -17.30 -6.10 1.61
N PHE A 201 -16.76 -5.58 2.71
CA PHE A 201 -15.83 -4.47 2.73
C PHE A 201 -14.51 -4.88 3.38
N VAL A 202 -13.40 -4.47 2.79
CA VAL A 202 -12.06 -4.62 3.36
C VAL A 202 -11.50 -3.22 3.58
N PHE A 203 -11.58 -2.73 4.81
CA PHE A 203 -11.11 -1.40 5.17
C PHE A 203 -9.71 -1.44 5.78
N HIS A 204 -8.94 -0.36 5.54
CA HIS A 204 -7.68 -0.16 6.23
C HIS A 204 -7.91 0.03 7.75
N PRO A 205 -7.29 -0.79 8.63
CA PRO A 205 -7.51 -0.74 10.08
C PRO A 205 -6.67 0.37 10.74
N GLY A 206 -6.94 1.64 10.41
CA GLY A 206 -6.17 2.80 10.89
C GLY A 206 -6.31 3.12 12.39
N GLY A 207 -6.81 2.18 13.19
CA GLY A 207 -7.03 2.30 14.63
C GLY A 207 -8.51 2.12 15.01
N ALA A 208 -8.80 1.79 16.29
CA ALA A 208 -10.13 1.42 16.75
C ALA A 208 -11.21 2.46 16.41
N LYS A 209 -10.91 3.77 16.56
CA LYS A 209 -11.86 4.84 16.23
C LYS A 209 -12.16 4.96 14.73
N VAL A 210 -11.21 4.58 13.89
CA VAL A 210 -11.39 4.55 12.43
C VAL A 210 -12.28 3.39 12.05
N LEU A 211 -12.07 2.21 12.64
CA LEU A 211 -12.94 1.05 12.44
C LEU A 211 -14.37 1.35 12.87
N SER A 212 -14.58 1.89 14.08
CA SER A 212 -15.93 2.31 14.52
C SER A 212 -16.57 3.34 13.58
N ALA A 213 -15.78 4.25 12.99
CA ALA A 213 -16.32 5.20 12.01
C ALA A 213 -16.79 4.51 10.72
N TYR A 214 -16.13 3.46 10.27
CA TYR A 214 -16.60 2.64 9.15
C TYR A 214 -17.86 1.85 9.51
N GLU A 215 -17.88 1.20 10.69
CA GLU A 215 -19.06 0.46 11.18
C GLU A 215 -20.29 1.37 11.23
N GLU A 216 -20.16 2.56 11.81
CA GLU A 216 -21.24 3.57 11.87
C GLU A 216 -21.68 4.03 10.47
N THR A 217 -20.73 4.28 9.55
CA THR A 217 -21.00 4.83 8.21
C THR A 217 -21.70 3.83 7.30
N PHE A 218 -21.34 2.55 7.40
CA PHE A 218 -21.88 1.48 6.54
C PHE A 218 -22.91 0.59 7.23
N SER A 219 -23.24 0.87 8.49
CA SER A 219 -24.20 0.10 9.31
C SER A 219 -23.84 -1.40 9.39
N LEU A 220 -22.56 -1.67 9.66
CA LEU A 220 -21.99 -3.02 9.76
C LEU A 220 -22.13 -3.61 11.16
#